data_7e40833602fa67e31db3e0e44c1e96cd
#
_entry.id   7e40833602fa67e31db3e0e44c1e96cd
#
_cell.length_a   1.000
_cell.length_b   1.000
_cell.length_c   1.000
_cell.angle_alpha   90.00
_cell.angle_beta   90.00
_cell.angle_gamma   90.00
#
_symmetry.space_group_name_H-M   'P 1'
#
loop_
_entity.id
_entity.type
_entity.pdbx_description
1 polymer ?
#
loop_
_entity_poly.entity_id
_entity_poly.type
_entity_poly.pdbx_seq_one_letter_code
_entity_poly.pdbx_strand_id
1 'polypeptide(L)'
;VCLESREKGQMTADDEEIDQAAEEGVKLYSGYSNSGFATDENGKVTGLNCFAISDFRFGPSGLEVDKVEGSEVFVPCDVVVYASGQKTNLTAEFGLEINRPGYPVDPETGKSGFKTSVEGVYTAGDVITGTKSVISAIAGGREAAAQIDAILGGDGNIDEKLVEVPAADPYIGRIEGFAELPRQKEDITPCAERKCSFVKVDNNFTEEQAQAEAARCLKCPLRLQIHRTKLWTEY
;
A
#
# COMPACT_ATOMS: atom_id res chain seq x y z
N VAL A 1 -7.60 6.57 -15.06
CA VAL A 1 -8.41 5.39 -15.44
C VAL A 1 -7.90 4.19 -14.65
N CYS A 2 -8.75 3.50 -13.92
CA CYS A 2 -8.39 2.33 -13.11
C CYS A 2 -9.47 1.24 -13.17
N LEU A 3 -9.02 0.00 -12.98
CA LEU A 3 -9.90 -1.18 -13.00
C LEU A 3 -10.77 -1.26 -11.74
N GLU A 4 -10.21 -0.88 -10.59
CA GLU A 4 -10.92 -0.91 -9.32
C GLU A 4 -12.08 0.10 -9.32
N SER A 5 -13.20 -0.31 -8.78
CA SER A 5 -14.39 0.52 -8.65
C SER A 5 -14.44 1.18 -7.27
N ARG A 6 -14.49 2.51 -7.24
CA ARG A 6 -14.70 3.25 -5.99
C ARG A 6 -16.06 2.93 -5.37
N GLU A 7 -17.10 2.83 -6.19
CA GLU A 7 -18.46 2.53 -5.73
C GLU A 7 -18.58 1.15 -5.06
N LYS A 8 -17.74 0.18 -5.50
CA LYS A 8 -17.67 -1.16 -4.90
C LYS A 8 -16.69 -1.27 -3.75
N GLY A 9 -16.02 -0.17 -3.36
CA GLY A 9 -14.99 -0.20 -2.32
C GLY A 9 -13.76 -1.05 -2.68
N GLN A 10 -13.40 -1.13 -3.95
CA GLN A 10 -12.28 -1.94 -4.45
C GLN A 10 -10.99 -1.15 -4.61
N MET A 11 -11.04 0.18 -4.47
CA MET A 11 -9.84 1.01 -4.63
C MET A 11 -8.79 0.65 -3.59
N THR A 12 -7.55 0.50 -4.05
CA THR A 12 -6.38 0.29 -3.20
C THR A 12 -5.69 1.60 -2.84
N ALA A 13 -5.97 2.68 -3.58
CA ALA A 13 -5.53 4.03 -3.24
C ALA A 13 -6.31 4.56 -2.02
N ASP A 14 -5.66 5.40 -1.23
CA ASP A 14 -6.28 6.03 -0.06
C ASP A 14 -7.39 6.99 -0.48
N ASP A 15 -8.51 6.99 0.24
CA ASP A 15 -9.65 7.86 -0.05
C ASP A 15 -9.28 9.34 0.05
N GLU A 16 -8.40 9.70 0.96
CA GLU A 16 -7.92 11.08 1.14
C GLU A 16 -7.11 11.55 -0.08
N GLU A 17 -6.23 10.71 -0.62
CA GLU A 17 -5.47 11.01 -1.85
C GLU A 17 -6.40 11.15 -3.06
N ILE A 18 -7.43 10.30 -3.16
CA ILE A 18 -8.43 10.37 -4.23
C ILE A 18 -9.22 11.68 -4.13
N ASP A 19 -9.63 12.07 -2.93
CA ASP A 19 -10.39 13.29 -2.71
C ASP A 19 -9.55 14.54 -2.99
N GLN A 20 -8.29 14.57 -2.56
CA GLN A 20 -7.34 15.64 -2.86
C GLN A 20 -7.09 15.77 -4.38
N ALA A 21 -6.91 14.65 -5.08
CA ALA A 21 -6.77 14.65 -6.53
C ALA A 21 -8.02 15.20 -7.23
N ALA A 22 -9.21 14.84 -6.76
CA ALA A 22 -10.47 15.36 -7.29
C ALA A 22 -10.62 16.86 -7.07
N GLU A 23 -10.21 17.40 -5.91
CA GLU A 23 -10.16 18.83 -5.63
C GLU A 23 -9.22 19.58 -6.59
N GLU A 24 -8.12 18.95 -6.99
CA GLU A 24 -7.16 19.50 -7.96
C GLU A 24 -7.66 19.43 -9.41
N GLY A 25 -8.82 18.81 -9.64
CA GLY A 25 -9.47 18.71 -10.94
C GLY A 25 -9.15 17.44 -11.71
N VAL A 26 -8.52 16.44 -11.07
CA VAL A 26 -8.30 15.12 -11.65
C VAL A 26 -9.64 14.41 -11.83
N LYS A 27 -9.90 13.92 -13.04
CA LYS A 27 -11.09 13.13 -13.33
C LYS A 27 -10.80 11.64 -13.13
N LEU A 28 -11.52 11.01 -12.22
CA LEU A 28 -11.41 9.59 -11.94
C LEU A 28 -12.40 8.79 -12.80
N TYR A 29 -11.89 7.86 -13.61
CA TYR A 29 -12.67 6.83 -14.30
C TYR A 29 -12.40 5.50 -13.59
N SER A 30 -13.13 5.24 -12.51
CA SER A 30 -13.04 3.99 -11.73
C SER A 30 -13.96 2.91 -12.32
N GLY A 31 -13.52 1.66 -12.30
CA GLY A 31 -14.23 0.57 -12.97
C GLY A 31 -14.17 0.68 -14.50
N TYR A 32 -13.05 1.18 -15.03
CA TYR A 32 -12.81 1.33 -16.46
C TYR A 32 -11.53 0.62 -16.88
N SER A 33 -11.53 0.13 -18.11
CA SER A 33 -10.35 -0.35 -18.82
C SER A 33 -10.15 0.43 -20.11
N ASN A 34 -9.07 0.17 -20.83
CA ASN A 34 -8.80 0.81 -22.12
C ASN A 34 -8.66 -0.22 -23.23
N SER A 35 -8.97 0.18 -24.47
CA SER A 35 -8.80 -0.62 -25.67
C SER A 35 -7.60 -0.16 -26.53
N GLY A 36 -6.93 0.91 -26.14
CA GLY A 36 -5.76 1.42 -26.83
C GLY A 36 -5.73 2.93 -26.98
N PHE A 37 -4.65 3.43 -27.57
CA PHE A 37 -4.43 4.84 -27.84
C PHE A 37 -5.09 5.27 -29.14
N ALA A 38 -5.53 6.53 -29.18
CA ALA A 38 -5.73 7.24 -30.43
C ALA A 38 -4.47 8.10 -30.74
N THR A 39 -4.08 8.14 -32.00
CA THR A 39 -2.94 8.92 -32.47
C THR A 39 -3.33 9.77 -33.67
N ASP A 40 -2.60 10.89 -33.88
CA ASP A 40 -2.69 11.67 -35.11
C ASP A 40 -1.88 11.03 -36.27
N GLU A 41 -1.84 11.73 -37.41
CA GLU A 41 -1.12 11.31 -38.61
C GLU A 41 0.39 11.13 -38.40
N ASN A 42 0.96 11.77 -37.38
CA ASN A 42 2.37 11.72 -37.01
C ASN A 42 2.68 10.66 -35.93
N GLY A 43 1.65 9.93 -35.47
CA GLY A 43 1.78 8.96 -34.39
C GLY A 43 1.80 9.56 -32.98
N LYS A 44 1.50 10.86 -32.83
CA LYS A 44 1.38 11.50 -31.51
C LYS A 44 0.06 11.09 -30.87
N VAL A 45 0.10 10.75 -29.57
CA VAL A 45 -1.09 10.42 -28.79
C VAL A 45 -2.04 11.62 -28.72
N THR A 46 -3.31 11.38 -29.00
CA THR A 46 -4.40 12.37 -28.92
C THR A 46 -5.44 11.98 -27.87
N GLY A 47 -5.41 10.75 -27.40
CA GLY A 47 -6.31 10.28 -26.37
C GLY A 47 -6.23 8.79 -26.10
N LEU A 48 -7.04 8.37 -25.14
CA LEU A 48 -7.19 6.97 -24.74
C LEU A 48 -8.65 6.54 -24.95
N ASN A 49 -8.85 5.41 -25.63
CA ASN A 49 -10.17 4.80 -25.78
C ASN A 49 -10.45 3.91 -24.58
N CYS A 50 -11.45 4.26 -23.79
CA CYS A 50 -11.82 3.56 -22.56
C CYS A 50 -13.22 2.97 -22.67
N PHE A 51 -13.51 2.03 -21.78
CA PHE A 51 -14.85 1.45 -21.60
C PHE A 51 -15.04 1.03 -20.15
N ALA A 52 -16.26 1.07 -19.65
CA ALA A 52 -16.60 0.60 -18.32
C ALA A 52 -16.54 -0.93 -18.26
N ILE A 53 -16.20 -1.46 -17.09
CA ILE A 53 -16.17 -2.89 -16.81
C ILE A 53 -17.08 -3.21 -15.63
N SER A 54 -17.76 -4.35 -15.70
CA SER A 54 -18.57 -4.85 -14.59
C SER A 54 -17.73 -5.65 -13.58
N ASP A 55 -16.67 -6.31 -14.06
CA ASP A 55 -15.73 -7.07 -13.24
C ASP A 55 -14.39 -7.24 -13.95
N PHE A 56 -13.35 -7.61 -13.18
CA PHE A 56 -12.05 -7.98 -13.71
C PHE A 56 -11.40 -9.09 -12.88
N ARG A 57 -10.54 -9.89 -13.53
CA ARG A 57 -9.81 -10.97 -12.89
C ARG A 57 -8.46 -11.21 -13.58
N PHE A 58 -7.52 -11.74 -12.83
CA PHE A 58 -6.23 -12.17 -13.37
C PHE A 58 -6.28 -13.68 -13.64
N GLY A 59 -6.53 -14.02 -14.89
CA GLY A 59 -6.55 -15.40 -15.37
C GLY A 59 -5.17 -15.91 -15.83
N PRO A 60 -5.14 -17.16 -16.31
CA PRO A 60 -3.91 -17.75 -16.87
C PRO A 60 -3.33 -16.99 -18.05
N SER A 61 -4.12 -16.25 -18.80
CA SER A 61 -3.69 -15.48 -19.98
C SER A 61 -3.36 -14.03 -19.67
N GLY A 62 -3.55 -13.58 -18.43
CA GLY A 62 -3.37 -12.19 -17.98
C GLY A 62 -4.65 -11.57 -17.45
N LEU A 63 -4.78 -10.27 -17.60
CA LEU A 63 -5.97 -9.53 -17.22
C LEU A 63 -7.15 -9.89 -18.14
N GLU A 64 -8.25 -10.30 -17.54
CA GLU A 64 -9.54 -10.49 -18.18
C GLU A 64 -10.53 -9.48 -17.60
N VAL A 65 -11.32 -8.85 -18.45
CA VAL A 65 -12.31 -7.84 -18.03
C VAL A 65 -13.67 -8.14 -18.69
N ASP A 66 -14.71 -7.93 -17.92
CA ASP A 66 -16.09 -8.05 -18.41
C ASP A 66 -16.58 -6.66 -18.81
N LYS A 67 -16.53 -6.36 -20.11
CA LYS A 67 -16.89 -5.07 -20.70
C LYS A 67 -18.39 -4.82 -20.58
N VAL A 68 -18.76 -3.58 -20.27
CA VAL A 68 -20.13 -3.09 -20.36
C VAL A 68 -20.35 -2.54 -21.78
N GLU A 69 -21.29 -3.14 -22.51
CA GLU A 69 -21.59 -2.73 -23.89
C GLU A 69 -22.14 -1.29 -23.94
N GLY A 70 -21.69 -0.53 -24.93
CA GLY A 70 -22.14 0.86 -25.13
C GLY A 70 -21.58 1.87 -24.13
N SER A 71 -20.55 1.48 -23.37
CA SER A 71 -19.90 2.33 -22.35
C SER A 71 -18.63 3.00 -22.84
N GLU A 72 -18.36 2.98 -24.11
CA GLU A 72 -17.13 3.52 -24.70
C GLU A 72 -17.02 5.03 -24.47
N VAL A 73 -15.85 5.46 -24.00
CA VAL A 73 -15.52 6.86 -23.74
C VAL A 73 -14.16 7.16 -24.33
N PHE A 74 -14.05 8.27 -25.02
CA PHE A 74 -12.78 8.82 -25.45
C PHE A 74 -12.28 9.84 -24.41
N VAL A 75 -11.10 9.60 -23.86
CA VAL A 75 -10.43 10.49 -22.90
C VAL A 75 -9.32 11.23 -23.64
N PRO A 76 -9.48 12.53 -23.97
CA PRO A 76 -8.46 13.29 -24.69
C PRO A 76 -7.24 13.50 -23.77
N CYS A 77 -6.05 13.20 -24.28
CA CYS A 77 -4.79 13.43 -23.58
C CYS A 77 -3.62 13.44 -24.56
N ASP A 78 -2.54 14.12 -24.19
CA ASP A 78 -1.29 14.17 -24.96
C ASP A 78 -0.28 13.13 -24.50
N VAL A 79 -0.40 12.64 -23.28
CA VAL A 79 0.50 11.66 -22.65
C VAL A 79 -0.32 10.65 -21.85
N VAL A 80 0.08 9.38 -21.93
CA VAL A 80 -0.47 8.32 -21.07
C VAL A 80 0.66 7.71 -20.25
N VAL A 81 0.43 7.62 -18.94
CA VAL A 81 1.36 7.00 -17.99
C VAL A 81 0.73 5.73 -17.42
N TYR A 82 1.42 4.61 -17.56
CA TYR A 82 1.02 3.36 -16.92
C TYR A 82 1.61 3.26 -15.52
N ALA A 83 0.74 3.20 -14.53
CA ALA A 83 1.10 3.01 -13.11
C ALA A 83 0.41 1.76 -12.54
N SER A 84 0.41 0.65 -13.31
CA SER A 84 -0.36 -0.57 -13.03
C SER A 84 0.44 -1.66 -12.32
N GLY A 85 1.47 -1.28 -11.56
CA GLY A 85 2.32 -2.19 -10.81
C GLY A 85 3.64 -2.52 -11.51
N GLN A 86 4.43 -3.34 -10.85
CA GLN A 86 5.77 -3.72 -11.30
C GLN A 86 5.95 -5.24 -11.23
N LYS A 87 6.87 -5.74 -12.04
CA LYS A 87 7.34 -7.13 -12.01
C LYS A 87 8.84 -7.15 -11.80
N THR A 88 9.33 -8.16 -11.10
CA THR A 88 10.77 -8.39 -11.00
C THR A 88 11.35 -8.87 -12.34
N ASN A 89 12.58 -8.46 -12.64
CA ASN A 89 13.37 -8.95 -13.78
C ASN A 89 14.65 -9.66 -13.32
N LEU A 90 14.80 -9.93 -12.04
CA LEU A 90 16.04 -10.49 -11.46
C LEU A 90 16.32 -11.93 -11.91
N THR A 91 15.33 -12.64 -12.35
CA THR A 91 15.39 -14.08 -12.61
C THR A 91 16.36 -14.48 -13.74
N ALA A 92 16.45 -13.68 -14.80
CA ALA A 92 17.34 -13.96 -15.92
C ALA A 92 18.82 -13.82 -15.53
N GLU A 93 19.14 -12.88 -14.65
CA GLU A 93 20.52 -12.59 -14.22
C GLU A 93 21.01 -13.56 -13.14
N PHE A 94 20.13 -13.99 -12.24
CA PHE A 94 20.50 -14.80 -11.09
C PHE A 94 20.19 -16.30 -11.26
N GLY A 95 19.59 -16.70 -12.38
CA GLY A 95 19.23 -18.09 -12.65
C GLY A 95 18.15 -18.65 -11.69
N LEU A 96 17.33 -17.77 -11.10
CA LEU A 96 16.29 -18.16 -10.16
C LEU A 96 15.10 -18.79 -10.88
N GLU A 97 14.57 -19.85 -10.28
CA GLU A 97 13.24 -20.35 -10.67
C GLU A 97 12.17 -19.36 -10.25
N ILE A 98 11.22 -19.10 -11.17
CA ILE A 98 10.11 -18.18 -10.92
C ILE A 98 8.77 -18.85 -11.17
N ASN A 99 7.76 -18.40 -10.43
CA ASN A 99 6.38 -18.73 -10.71
C ASN A 99 5.82 -17.86 -11.84
N ARG A 100 4.60 -18.15 -12.26
CA ARG A 100 3.97 -17.44 -13.38
C ARG A 100 3.80 -15.92 -13.18
N PRO A 101 3.49 -15.38 -11.97
CA PRO A 101 3.48 -13.94 -11.75
C PRO A 101 4.85 -13.28 -11.85
N GLY A 102 5.95 -14.05 -11.81
CA GLY A 102 7.30 -13.53 -11.94
C GLY A 102 8.06 -13.42 -10.62
N TYR A 103 7.64 -14.12 -9.58
CA TYR A 103 8.30 -14.13 -8.27
C TYR A 103 9.19 -15.36 -8.11
N PRO A 104 10.35 -15.23 -7.42
CA PRO A 104 11.20 -16.38 -7.07
C PRO A 104 10.42 -17.44 -6.30
N VAL A 105 10.75 -18.70 -6.56
CA VAL A 105 10.09 -19.85 -5.94
C VAL A 105 11.04 -20.55 -4.98
N ASP A 106 10.54 -20.82 -3.79
CA ASP A 106 11.17 -21.75 -2.85
C ASP A 106 10.94 -23.17 -3.37
N PRO A 107 12.01 -23.93 -3.67
CA PRO A 107 11.90 -25.27 -4.24
C PRO A 107 11.25 -26.29 -3.31
N GLU A 108 11.28 -26.05 -1.99
CA GLU A 108 10.68 -26.95 -1.01
C GLU A 108 9.15 -26.80 -0.96
N THR A 109 8.66 -25.58 -1.15
CA THR A 109 7.22 -25.26 -1.01
C THR A 109 6.51 -25.06 -2.34
N GLY A 110 7.26 -24.78 -3.40
CA GLY A 110 6.72 -24.39 -4.71
C GLY A 110 6.04 -23.02 -4.72
N LYS A 111 6.22 -22.22 -3.67
CA LYS A 111 5.63 -20.89 -3.50
C LYS A 111 6.71 -19.83 -3.38
N SER A 112 6.33 -18.59 -3.62
CA SER A 112 7.22 -17.45 -3.33
C SER A 112 7.49 -17.38 -1.82
N GLY A 113 8.76 -17.21 -1.46
CA GLY A 113 9.18 -17.20 -0.08
C GLY A 113 10.60 -16.68 0.09
N PHE A 114 11.11 -16.80 1.30
CA PHE A 114 12.45 -16.35 1.67
C PHE A 114 13.57 -17.12 0.92
N LYS A 115 13.45 -18.43 0.82
CA LYS A 115 14.41 -19.27 0.10
C LYS A 115 14.19 -19.19 -1.41
N THR A 116 15.25 -19.40 -2.17
CA THR A 116 15.21 -19.49 -3.64
C THR A 116 15.72 -20.84 -4.13
N SER A 117 15.62 -21.09 -5.43
CA SER A 117 16.19 -22.27 -6.08
C SER A 117 17.71 -22.31 -6.10
N VAL A 118 18.38 -21.22 -5.73
CA VAL A 118 19.84 -21.11 -5.68
C VAL A 118 20.29 -21.07 -4.21
N GLU A 119 21.13 -22.01 -3.84
CA GLU A 119 21.68 -22.11 -2.47
C GLU A 119 22.44 -20.83 -2.09
N GLY A 120 22.20 -20.32 -0.88
CA GLY A 120 22.79 -19.08 -0.37
C GLY A 120 22.18 -17.78 -0.93
N VAL A 121 21.16 -17.88 -1.80
CA VAL A 121 20.43 -16.73 -2.30
C VAL A 121 19.04 -16.69 -1.67
N TYR A 122 18.74 -15.57 -1.03
CA TYR A 122 17.50 -15.34 -0.31
C TYR A 122 16.76 -14.11 -0.85
N THR A 123 15.46 -14.06 -0.65
CA THR A 123 14.60 -12.97 -1.13
C THR A 123 13.65 -12.47 -0.05
N ALA A 124 13.37 -11.16 -0.08
CA ALA A 124 12.41 -10.53 0.84
C ALA A 124 11.79 -9.28 0.20
N GLY A 125 10.73 -8.76 0.81
CA GLY A 125 10.04 -7.55 0.34
C GLY A 125 9.24 -7.76 -0.94
N ASP A 126 9.12 -6.71 -1.75
CA ASP A 126 8.25 -6.68 -2.94
C ASP A 126 8.58 -7.76 -3.98
N VAL A 127 9.82 -8.25 -3.98
CA VAL A 127 10.25 -9.34 -4.89
C VAL A 127 9.51 -10.66 -4.62
N ILE A 128 8.93 -10.83 -3.45
CA ILE A 128 8.14 -12.04 -3.09
C ILE A 128 6.66 -11.74 -2.84
N THR A 129 6.31 -10.51 -2.49
CA THR A 129 4.93 -10.14 -2.13
C THR A 129 4.19 -9.36 -3.20
N GLY A 130 4.88 -8.90 -4.24
CA GLY A 130 4.44 -7.81 -5.10
C GLY A 130 4.54 -6.47 -4.38
N THR A 131 4.23 -5.41 -5.09
CA THR A 131 4.27 -4.05 -4.54
C THR A 131 3.32 -3.90 -3.36
N LYS A 132 3.89 -3.56 -2.20
CA LYS A 132 3.18 -3.28 -0.95
C LYS A 132 3.70 -1.97 -0.35
N SER A 133 3.66 -1.83 0.96
CA SER A 133 4.14 -0.66 1.67
C SER A 133 5.64 -0.76 2.01
N VAL A 134 6.28 0.39 2.20
CA VAL A 134 7.67 0.49 2.70
C VAL A 134 7.84 -0.26 4.02
N ILE A 135 6.87 -0.14 4.94
CA ILE A 135 6.88 -0.84 6.23
C ILE A 135 6.87 -2.36 6.04
N SER A 136 6.09 -2.88 5.09
CA SER A 136 6.08 -4.31 4.78
C SER A 136 7.42 -4.79 4.24
N ALA A 137 8.09 -3.98 3.40
CA ALA A 137 9.40 -4.32 2.87
C ALA A 137 10.47 -4.31 3.97
N ILE A 138 10.45 -3.34 4.89
CA ILE A 138 11.33 -3.28 6.06
C ILE A 138 11.11 -4.49 6.97
N ALA A 139 9.87 -4.83 7.28
CA ALA A 139 9.52 -6.00 8.08
C ALA A 139 10.05 -7.30 7.44
N GLY A 140 9.83 -7.47 6.14
CA GLY A 140 10.35 -8.60 5.38
C GLY A 140 11.89 -8.69 5.40
N GLY A 141 12.58 -7.55 5.28
CA GLY A 141 14.05 -7.48 5.39
C GLY A 141 14.56 -7.90 6.78
N ARG A 142 13.89 -7.47 7.85
CA ARG A 142 14.23 -7.89 9.23
C ARG A 142 14.00 -9.37 9.44
N GLU A 143 12.89 -9.91 8.97
CA GLU A 143 12.60 -11.34 9.03
C GLU A 143 13.66 -12.15 8.26
N ALA A 144 14.02 -11.70 7.07
CA ALA A 144 15.09 -12.30 6.28
C ALA A 144 16.43 -12.32 7.03
N ALA A 145 16.80 -11.19 7.65
CA ALA A 145 18.03 -11.11 8.44
C ALA A 145 18.05 -12.11 9.61
N ALA A 146 16.95 -12.23 10.35
CA ALA A 146 16.81 -13.20 11.43
C ALA A 146 16.97 -14.65 10.94
N GLN A 147 16.37 -14.97 9.80
CA GLN A 147 16.48 -16.30 9.21
C GLN A 147 17.90 -16.59 8.70
N ILE A 148 18.57 -15.60 8.11
CA ILE A 148 19.98 -15.74 7.67
C ILE A 148 20.91 -15.95 8.87
N ASP A 149 20.72 -15.18 9.95
CA ASP A 149 21.49 -15.35 11.18
C ASP A 149 21.36 -16.78 11.72
N ALA A 150 20.13 -17.29 11.80
CA ALA A 150 19.89 -18.67 12.25
C ALA A 150 20.54 -19.71 11.33
N ILE A 151 20.50 -19.54 10.01
CA ILE A 151 21.16 -20.42 9.03
C ILE A 151 22.68 -20.42 9.22
N LEU A 152 23.27 -19.29 9.57
CA LEU A 152 24.70 -19.14 9.81
C LEU A 152 25.14 -19.60 11.21
N GLY A 153 24.22 -20.10 12.04
CA GLY A 153 24.47 -20.63 13.37
C GLY A 153 24.24 -19.67 14.51
N GLY A 154 23.64 -18.52 14.26
CA GLY A 154 23.12 -17.61 15.28
C GLY A 154 21.80 -18.12 15.88
N ASP A 155 21.23 -17.33 16.78
CA ASP A 155 19.95 -17.64 17.45
C ASP A 155 18.73 -17.03 16.74
N GLY A 156 18.94 -16.31 15.63
CA GLY A 156 17.90 -15.60 14.87
C GLY A 156 17.36 -14.35 15.56
N ASN A 157 17.93 -13.97 16.69
CA ASN A 157 17.51 -12.79 17.42
C ASN A 157 18.30 -11.56 16.97
N ILE A 158 17.73 -10.82 16.07
CA ILE A 158 18.27 -9.55 15.57
C ILE A 158 17.56 -8.33 16.19
N ASP A 159 16.75 -8.54 17.21
CA ASP A 159 15.96 -7.47 17.80
C ASP A 159 16.87 -6.52 18.59
N GLU A 160 16.92 -5.29 18.10
CA GLU A 160 17.55 -4.18 18.79
C GLU A 160 16.49 -3.44 19.60
N LYS A 161 16.74 -3.28 20.89
CA LYS A 161 15.87 -2.49 21.76
C LYS A 161 16.13 -1.01 21.54
N LEU A 162 15.48 -0.42 20.55
CA LEU A 162 15.66 0.97 20.15
C LEU A 162 15.13 1.97 21.18
N VAL A 163 14.08 1.59 21.91
CA VAL A 163 13.41 2.45 22.89
C VAL A 163 13.03 1.61 24.12
N GLU A 164 13.30 2.14 25.30
CA GLU A 164 12.75 1.56 26.52
C GLU A 164 11.22 1.76 26.54
N VAL A 165 10.47 0.66 26.67
CA VAL A 165 9.02 0.76 26.87
C VAL A 165 8.78 1.24 28.30
N PRO A 166 8.25 2.45 28.52
CA PRO A 166 7.98 2.94 29.87
C PRO A 166 6.93 2.05 30.53
N ALA A 167 6.97 2.00 31.85
CA ALA A 167 5.93 1.30 32.63
C ALA A 167 4.56 1.83 32.22
N ALA A 168 3.58 0.93 32.10
CA ALA A 168 2.22 1.31 31.76
C ALA A 168 1.65 2.28 32.80
N ASP A 169 1.23 3.47 32.37
CA ASP A 169 0.49 4.41 33.21
C ASP A 169 -0.97 3.92 33.31
N PRO A 170 -1.43 3.51 34.49
CA PRO A 170 -2.79 2.99 34.65
C PRO A 170 -3.89 4.06 34.51
N TYR A 171 -3.50 5.33 34.43
CA TYR A 171 -4.45 6.43 34.30
C TYR A 171 -4.91 6.59 32.84
N ILE A 172 -6.19 6.31 32.62
CA ILE A 172 -6.85 6.42 31.29
C ILE A 172 -7.63 7.73 31.27
N GLY A 173 -7.14 8.74 30.66
CA GLY A 173 -7.80 10.04 30.60
C GLY A 173 -7.33 10.99 31.70
N ARG A 174 -6.95 12.17 31.28
CA ARG A 174 -6.34 13.18 32.15
C ARG A 174 -7.24 14.37 32.41
N ILE A 175 -8.25 14.54 31.57
CA ILE A 175 -9.22 15.62 31.66
C ILE A 175 -10.64 15.08 31.48
N GLU A 176 -11.60 15.72 32.11
CA GLU A 176 -13.02 15.38 31.94
C GLU A 176 -13.41 15.56 30.46
N GLY A 177 -14.18 14.61 29.91
CA GLY A 177 -14.64 14.65 28.51
C GLY A 177 -13.57 14.33 27.46
N PHE A 178 -12.37 13.87 27.82
CA PHE A 178 -11.28 13.61 26.86
C PHE A 178 -11.67 12.66 25.70
N ALA A 179 -12.59 11.73 25.94
CA ALA A 179 -13.06 10.79 24.93
C ALA A 179 -14.00 11.43 23.89
N GLU A 180 -14.54 12.61 24.17
CA GLU A 180 -15.45 13.36 23.31
C GLU A 180 -14.74 14.49 22.55
N LEU A 181 -13.45 14.71 22.82
CA LEU A 181 -12.69 15.74 22.13
C LEU A 181 -12.62 15.46 20.62
N PRO A 182 -12.87 16.44 19.76
CA PRO A 182 -12.82 16.26 18.32
C PRO A 182 -11.39 15.98 17.86
N ARG A 183 -11.27 15.20 16.78
CA ARG A 183 -9.98 14.96 16.12
C ARG A 183 -9.40 16.29 15.61
N GLN A 184 -8.12 16.49 15.84
CA GLN A 184 -7.40 17.59 15.19
C GLN A 184 -7.26 17.30 13.69
N LYS A 185 -7.34 18.35 12.90
CA LYS A 185 -7.15 18.28 11.45
C LYS A 185 -5.84 18.95 11.09
N GLU A 186 -5.11 18.33 10.20
CA GLU A 186 -3.92 18.91 9.59
C GLU A 186 -4.32 20.07 8.66
N ASP A 187 -3.49 21.09 8.61
CA ASP A 187 -3.63 22.13 7.62
C ASP A 187 -3.13 21.62 6.27
N ILE A 188 -3.99 21.72 5.26
CA ILE A 188 -3.67 21.33 3.89
C ILE A 188 -3.43 22.58 3.07
N THR A 189 -2.34 22.60 2.32
CA THR A 189 -2.02 23.70 1.40
C THR A 189 -3.17 23.91 0.41
N PRO A 190 -3.64 25.16 0.22
CA PRO A 190 -4.78 25.44 -0.66
C PRO A 190 -4.59 24.86 -2.07
N CYS A 191 -5.63 24.26 -2.62
CA CYS A 191 -5.61 23.61 -3.94
C CYS A 191 -5.06 24.50 -5.06
N ALA A 192 -5.34 25.81 -5.04
CA ALA A 192 -4.84 26.77 -6.03
C ALA A 192 -3.31 26.88 -6.05
N GLU A 193 -2.66 26.66 -4.91
CA GLU A 193 -1.20 26.69 -4.76
C GLU A 193 -0.57 25.33 -5.05
N ARG A 194 -1.09 24.27 -4.42
CA ARG A 194 -0.49 22.91 -4.50
C ARG A 194 -0.52 22.34 -5.93
N LYS A 195 -1.60 22.55 -6.70
CA LYS A 195 -1.72 22.04 -8.08
C LYS A 195 -0.79 22.71 -9.09
N CYS A 196 -0.16 23.82 -8.74
CA CYS A 196 0.72 24.59 -9.63
C CYS A 196 2.18 24.54 -9.19
N SER A 197 2.51 23.80 -8.14
CA SER A 197 3.85 23.77 -7.54
C SER A 197 4.15 22.41 -6.91
N PHE A 198 5.38 22.24 -6.44
CA PHE A 198 5.82 21.08 -5.65
C PHE A 198 5.98 21.43 -4.17
N VAL A 199 5.15 22.33 -3.66
CA VAL A 199 5.11 22.65 -2.24
C VAL A 199 4.57 21.47 -1.44
N LYS A 200 4.88 21.44 -0.17
CA LYS A 200 4.33 20.46 0.76
C LYS A 200 2.81 20.58 0.83
N VAL A 201 2.09 19.49 0.69
CA VAL A 201 0.62 19.45 0.70
C VAL A 201 0.09 19.41 2.13
N ASP A 202 0.52 18.41 2.91
CA ASP A 202 0.07 18.20 4.28
C ASP A 202 1.03 18.89 5.26
N ASN A 203 0.57 19.92 5.98
CA ASN A 203 1.43 20.80 6.75
C ASN A 203 1.70 20.33 8.19
N ASN A 204 1.44 19.10 8.53
CA ASN A 204 1.60 18.54 9.88
C ASN A 204 0.86 19.33 10.97
N PHE A 205 0.77 18.76 12.14
CA PHE A 205 0.27 19.47 13.32
C PHE A 205 1.27 20.51 13.84
N THR A 206 0.76 21.60 14.37
CA THR A 206 1.53 22.44 15.29
C THR A 206 1.77 21.68 16.60
N GLU A 207 2.65 22.20 17.44
CA GLU A 207 2.89 21.57 18.74
C GLU A 207 1.60 21.50 19.59
N GLU A 208 0.80 22.57 19.58
CA GLU A 208 -0.48 22.65 20.30
C GLU A 208 -1.49 21.64 19.73
N GLN A 209 -1.59 21.50 18.41
CA GLN A 209 -2.45 20.50 17.77
C GLN A 209 -2.00 19.08 18.10
N ALA A 210 -0.70 18.81 18.06
CA ALA A 210 -0.13 17.50 18.41
C ALA A 210 -0.40 17.15 19.88
N GLN A 211 -0.25 18.10 20.78
CA GLN A 211 -0.56 17.90 22.19
C GLN A 211 -2.06 17.67 22.42
N ALA A 212 -2.92 18.44 21.74
CA ALA A 212 -4.37 18.27 21.81
C ALA A 212 -4.81 16.89 21.26
N GLU A 213 -4.22 16.43 20.15
CA GLU A 213 -4.52 15.10 19.61
C GLU A 213 -3.99 13.99 20.52
N ALA A 214 -2.81 14.14 21.09
CA ALA A 214 -2.27 13.20 22.07
C ALA A 214 -3.13 13.10 23.35
N ALA A 215 -3.75 14.22 23.77
CA ALA A 215 -4.65 14.26 24.93
C ALA A 215 -5.93 13.45 24.74
N ARG A 216 -6.34 13.17 23.48
CA ARG A 216 -7.49 12.31 23.14
C ARG A 216 -7.20 10.83 23.25
N CYS A 217 -5.94 10.44 23.46
CA CYS A 217 -5.52 9.03 23.44
C CYS A 217 -6.24 8.22 24.50
N LEU A 218 -7.04 7.23 24.08
CA LEU A 218 -7.75 6.29 24.97
C LEU A 218 -6.83 5.21 25.54
N LYS A 219 -5.55 5.17 25.16
CA LYS A 219 -4.58 4.15 25.58
C LYS A 219 -5.15 2.72 25.43
N CYS A 220 -5.76 2.40 24.30
CA CYS A 220 -6.43 1.14 24.04
C CYS A 220 -5.60 -0.12 24.37
N PRO A 221 -4.24 -0.15 24.15
CA PRO A 221 -3.40 -1.28 24.54
C PRO A 221 -3.19 -1.42 26.04
N LEU A 222 -3.48 -0.40 26.86
CA LEU A 222 -3.19 -0.40 28.30
C LEU A 222 -3.83 -1.57 29.01
N ARG A 223 -5.07 -1.90 28.69
CA ARG A 223 -5.80 -3.02 29.28
C ARG A 223 -5.11 -4.38 29.04
N LEU A 224 -4.39 -4.55 27.92
CA LEU A 224 -3.60 -5.74 27.62
C LEU A 224 -2.31 -5.81 28.45
N GLN A 225 -1.82 -4.67 28.92
CA GLN A 225 -0.61 -4.56 29.74
C GLN A 225 -0.91 -4.74 31.23
N ILE A 226 -2.03 -4.23 31.72
CA ILE A 226 -2.40 -4.26 33.14
C ILE A 226 -3.26 -5.47 33.53
N HIS A 227 -3.91 -6.10 32.56
CA HIS A 227 -4.75 -7.29 32.81
C HIS A 227 -4.58 -8.29 31.66
N ARG A 228 -4.03 -9.46 31.96
CA ARG A 228 -4.00 -10.57 30.99
C ARG A 228 -5.42 -11.01 30.68
N THR A 229 -5.79 -10.95 29.42
CA THR A 229 -7.06 -11.50 28.95
C THR A 229 -7.01 -13.02 29.11
N LYS A 230 -7.74 -13.57 30.06
CA LYS A 230 -7.97 -15.02 30.10
C LYS A 230 -9.02 -15.36 29.05
N LEU A 231 -8.72 -16.34 28.22
CA LEU A 231 -9.73 -16.91 27.33
C LEU A 231 -10.73 -17.70 28.17
N TRP A 232 -11.98 -17.81 27.73
CA TRP A 232 -13.05 -18.54 28.40
C TRP A 232 -12.71 -20.00 28.73
N THR A 233 -11.73 -20.57 28.00
CA THR A 233 -11.23 -21.93 28.22
C THR A 233 -10.25 -22.05 29.37
N GLU A 234 -9.89 -20.96 30.04
CA GLU A 234 -8.93 -20.93 31.15
C GLU A 234 -9.60 -20.73 32.54
N TYR A 235 -10.95 -20.83 32.59
CA TYR A 235 -11.74 -20.80 33.81
C TYR A 235 -12.16 -22.21 34.22
#